data_13d7a62f34d803876f4a7aac5164a369
#
_entry.id   13d7a62f34d803876f4a7aac5164a369
#
_cell.length_a   1.000
_cell.length_b   1.000
_cell.length_c   1.000
_cell.angle_alpha   90.00
_cell.angle_beta   90.00
_cell.angle_gamma   90.00
#
_symmetry.space_group_name_H-M   'P 1'
#
loop_
_entity.id
_entity.type
_entity.pdbx_description
1 polymer ?
#
loop_
_entity_poly.entity_id
_entity_poly.type
_entity_poly.pdbx_seq_one_letter_code
_entity_poly.pdbx_strand_id
1 'polypeptide(L)'
;MSKISVVIPMYFEEKVANECYNRTVEVLNSLIGYDYEIVFVNDGSKDKTLEILEGIAKENSKVKVISFSRNFGHQAAVTAGLKETTGDAVVIMDADMQDPPEVILEMINLWEQGNEVIYAKRKKRNGETVFKLFTAKMFYKILNGLSEVDIPKDTGDFRLADRKVIDVINSLPEHNKFLRGLFSWVGFKQVPLEYERKERYAGKTKYTLKKMLKLASDGIVGFSTKPFKIFGGLGVTLILISIILLIYGIVAYVAKLPIIKGWTSIMVTITLLSGIQLTAIWVISEYIGRIYDESKNRPQYIIDKKINIE
;
A
#
# COMPACT_ATOMS: atom_id res chain seq x y z
N MET A 1 30.30 -11.50 -7.04
CA MET A 1 29.56 -10.68 -8.00
C MET A 1 28.21 -10.44 -7.38
N SER A 2 27.85 -9.19 -7.12
CA SER A 2 26.54 -8.91 -6.50
C SER A 2 25.42 -9.17 -7.49
N LYS A 3 24.25 -9.58 -6.97
CA LYS A 3 23.08 -9.92 -7.78
C LYS A 3 21.92 -8.97 -7.51
N ILE A 4 21.29 -8.51 -8.57
CA ILE A 4 20.09 -7.65 -8.50
C ILE A 4 18.88 -8.46 -8.88
N SER A 5 17.84 -8.46 -8.03
CA SER A 5 16.54 -9.03 -8.34
C SER A 5 15.56 -7.92 -8.74
N VAL A 6 14.76 -8.13 -9.77
CA VAL A 6 13.69 -7.21 -10.16
C VAL A 6 12.35 -7.93 -10.07
N VAL A 7 11.45 -7.45 -9.21
CA VAL A 7 10.10 -7.99 -9.02
C VAL A 7 9.10 -7.15 -9.78
N ILE A 8 8.34 -7.79 -10.68
CA ILE A 8 7.38 -7.12 -11.55
C ILE A 8 6.03 -7.84 -11.49
N PRO A 9 5.04 -7.30 -10.75
CA PRO A 9 3.69 -7.84 -10.74
C PRO A 9 2.97 -7.55 -12.07
N MET A 10 2.27 -8.55 -12.59
CA MET A 10 1.55 -8.53 -13.86
C MET A 10 0.08 -8.90 -13.67
N TYR A 11 -0.83 -8.08 -14.20
CA TYR A 11 -2.27 -8.39 -14.21
C TYR A 11 -2.95 -7.77 -15.42
N PHE A 12 -3.34 -8.59 -16.40
CA PHE A 12 -3.85 -8.17 -17.71
C PHE A 12 -2.88 -7.20 -18.42
N GLU A 13 -1.64 -7.64 -18.61
CA GLU A 13 -0.55 -6.84 -19.20
C GLU A 13 -0.01 -7.47 -20.51
N GLU A 14 -0.83 -8.23 -21.25
CA GLU A 14 -0.42 -8.88 -22.51
C GLU A 14 0.20 -7.95 -23.54
N LYS A 15 -0.20 -6.66 -23.54
CA LYS A 15 0.29 -5.65 -24.49
C LYS A 15 1.62 -5.03 -24.09
N VAL A 16 2.01 -5.19 -22.84
CA VAL A 16 3.16 -4.49 -22.24
C VAL A 16 4.25 -5.47 -21.81
N ALA A 17 3.90 -6.74 -21.58
CA ALA A 17 4.80 -7.73 -21.00
C ALA A 17 6.14 -7.86 -21.75
N ASN A 18 6.11 -7.97 -23.07
CA ASN A 18 7.34 -8.06 -23.89
C ASN A 18 8.18 -6.78 -23.83
N GLU A 19 7.56 -5.61 -23.94
CA GLU A 19 8.27 -4.33 -23.87
C GLU A 19 8.88 -4.13 -22.49
N CYS A 20 8.13 -4.44 -21.42
CA CYS A 20 8.62 -4.38 -20.05
C CYS A 20 9.83 -5.29 -19.85
N TYR A 21 9.79 -6.53 -20.34
CA TYR A 21 10.90 -7.45 -20.29
C TYR A 21 12.12 -6.91 -21.05
N ASN A 22 11.96 -6.55 -22.33
CA ASN A 22 13.06 -6.13 -23.19
C ASN A 22 13.82 -4.93 -22.61
N ARG A 23 13.10 -3.88 -22.19
CA ARG A 23 13.73 -2.69 -21.62
C ARG A 23 14.38 -2.96 -20.27
N THR A 24 13.75 -3.80 -19.43
CA THR A 24 14.34 -4.17 -18.14
C THR A 24 15.63 -4.95 -18.33
N VAL A 25 15.66 -5.92 -19.26
CA VAL A 25 16.86 -6.70 -19.57
C VAL A 25 17.96 -5.82 -20.17
N GLU A 26 17.61 -4.88 -21.07
CA GLU A 26 18.58 -3.95 -21.64
C GLU A 26 19.31 -3.16 -20.55
N VAL A 27 18.57 -2.62 -19.59
CA VAL A 27 19.13 -1.90 -18.43
C VAL A 27 19.99 -2.83 -17.58
N LEU A 28 19.50 -4.03 -17.25
CA LEU A 28 20.23 -4.96 -16.39
C LEU A 28 21.50 -5.50 -17.06
N ASN A 29 21.49 -5.72 -18.36
CA ASN A 29 22.68 -6.12 -19.12
C ASN A 29 23.75 -5.00 -19.21
N SER A 30 23.38 -3.74 -19.03
CA SER A 30 24.35 -2.62 -18.97
C SER A 30 25.10 -2.52 -17.64
N LEU A 31 24.66 -3.25 -16.60
CA LEU A 31 25.28 -3.26 -15.28
C LEU A 31 26.55 -4.12 -15.29
N ILE A 32 27.70 -3.46 -15.37
CA ILE A 32 29.01 -4.14 -15.33
C ILE A 32 29.29 -4.60 -13.88
N GLY A 33 29.64 -5.88 -13.72
CA GLY A 33 29.99 -6.42 -12.41
C GLY A 33 28.80 -6.96 -11.58
N TYR A 34 27.61 -6.97 -12.14
CA TYR A 34 26.40 -7.51 -11.51
C TYR A 34 25.85 -8.70 -12.28
N ASP A 35 25.30 -9.66 -11.54
CA ASP A 35 24.35 -10.63 -12.07
C ASP A 35 22.93 -10.16 -11.78
N TYR A 36 21.94 -10.73 -12.47
CA TYR A 36 20.55 -10.35 -12.25
C TYR A 36 19.58 -11.53 -12.37
N GLU A 37 18.40 -11.33 -11.82
CA GLU A 37 17.20 -12.12 -12.06
C GLU A 37 15.97 -11.23 -12.15
N ILE A 38 14.98 -11.65 -12.91
CA ILE A 38 13.68 -10.99 -13.01
C ILE A 38 12.60 -11.97 -12.52
N VAL A 39 11.79 -11.54 -11.57
CA VAL A 39 10.69 -12.33 -11.02
C VAL A 39 9.37 -11.68 -11.45
N PHE A 40 8.75 -12.24 -12.48
CA PHE A 40 7.39 -11.86 -12.88
C PHE A 40 6.37 -12.59 -12.04
N VAL A 41 5.38 -11.86 -11.53
CA VAL A 41 4.28 -12.46 -10.77
C VAL A 41 2.97 -12.18 -11.47
N ASN A 42 2.41 -13.19 -12.13
CA ASN A 42 1.10 -13.12 -12.76
C ASN A 42 0.00 -13.29 -11.71
N ASP A 43 -0.74 -12.23 -11.43
CA ASP A 43 -1.82 -12.19 -10.45
C ASP A 43 -3.15 -12.75 -11.03
N GLY A 44 -3.09 -13.97 -11.59
CA GLY A 44 -4.25 -14.68 -12.10
C GLY A 44 -4.89 -14.03 -13.33
N SER A 45 -4.11 -13.52 -14.28
CA SER A 45 -4.58 -12.97 -15.56
C SER A 45 -5.29 -14.04 -16.39
N LYS A 46 -6.32 -13.64 -17.14
CA LYS A 46 -7.08 -14.50 -18.04
C LYS A 46 -6.85 -14.20 -19.52
N ASP A 47 -5.97 -13.20 -19.81
CA ASP A 47 -5.48 -12.87 -21.14
C ASP A 47 -4.19 -13.64 -21.44
N LYS A 48 -3.49 -13.28 -22.51
CA LYS A 48 -2.23 -13.92 -22.91
C LYS A 48 -1.01 -13.56 -22.05
N THR A 49 -1.19 -12.82 -20.94
CA THR A 49 -0.06 -12.39 -20.08
C THR A 49 0.77 -13.59 -19.63
N LEU A 50 0.16 -14.65 -19.11
CA LEU A 50 0.89 -15.84 -18.63
C LEU A 50 1.64 -16.53 -19.79
N GLU A 51 0.99 -16.75 -20.94
CA GLU A 51 1.59 -17.38 -22.11
C GLU A 51 2.86 -16.65 -22.57
N ILE A 52 2.81 -15.32 -22.60
CA ILE A 52 3.96 -14.47 -22.95
C ILE A 52 5.10 -14.65 -21.94
N LEU A 53 4.79 -14.61 -20.63
CA LEU A 53 5.79 -14.76 -19.59
C LEU A 53 6.44 -16.16 -19.59
N GLU A 54 5.67 -17.20 -19.88
CA GLU A 54 6.18 -18.58 -20.08
C GLU A 54 7.14 -18.67 -21.26
N GLY A 55 6.83 -18.00 -22.37
CA GLY A 55 7.71 -17.89 -23.53
C GLY A 55 9.05 -17.24 -23.16
N ILE A 56 9.00 -16.10 -22.50
CA ILE A 56 10.18 -15.37 -22.03
C ILE A 56 11.05 -16.22 -21.09
N ALA A 57 10.42 -16.90 -20.12
CA ALA A 57 11.15 -17.73 -19.14
C ALA A 57 11.80 -18.98 -19.76
N LYS A 58 11.25 -19.50 -20.87
CA LYS A 58 11.88 -20.60 -21.64
C LYS A 58 13.15 -20.15 -22.36
N GLU A 59 13.17 -18.90 -22.85
CA GLU A 59 14.32 -18.35 -23.59
C GLU A 59 15.40 -17.80 -22.64
N ASN A 60 15.05 -17.37 -21.44
CA ASN A 60 15.98 -16.79 -20.48
C ASN A 60 15.81 -17.40 -19.08
N SER A 61 16.75 -18.24 -18.67
CA SER A 61 16.75 -18.92 -17.35
C SER A 61 16.88 -17.94 -16.15
N LYS A 62 17.32 -16.69 -16.37
CA LYS A 62 17.32 -15.64 -15.34
C LYS A 62 15.93 -15.06 -15.07
N VAL A 63 14.94 -15.41 -15.88
CA VAL A 63 13.55 -14.99 -15.70
C VAL A 63 12.79 -16.07 -14.97
N LYS A 64 12.27 -15.71 -13.82
CA LYS A 64 11.40 -16.52 -12.96
C LYS A 64 9.95 -16.08 -13.13
N VAL A 65 9.01 -17.03 -13.15
CA VAL A 65 7.59 -16.69 -13.25
C VAL A 65 6.81 -17.40 -12.14
N ILE A 66 5.99 -16.65 -11.44
CA ILE A 66 5.00 -17.14 -10.47
C ILE A 66 3.63 -16.80 -11.03
N SER A 67 2.73 -17.78 -11.10
CA SER A 67 1.33 -17.55 -11.47
C SER A 67 0.40 -17.94 -10.35
N PHE A 68 -0.53 -17.06 -10.01
CA PHE A 68 -1.56 -17.32 -9.01
C PHE A 68 -2.79 -17.98 -9.61
N SER A 69 -3.48 -18.81 -8.79
CA SER A 69 -4.72 -19.49 -9.16
C SER A 69 -5.89 -18.54 -9.46
N ARG A 70 -5.86 -17.32 -8.94
CA ARG A 70 -6.79 -16.20 -9.18
C ARG A 70 -6.15 -14.88 -8.82
N ASN A 71 -6.83 -13.77 -9.07
CA ASN A 71 -6.39 -12.46 -8.59
C ASN A 71 -6.45 -12.39 -7.05
N PHE A 72 -5.31 -12.12 -6.41
CA PHE A 72 -5.14 -11.88 -4.98
C PHE A 72 -4.75 -10.43 -4.68
N GLY A 73 -4.41 -9.65 -5.70
CA GLY A 73 -4.10 -8.24 -5.60
C GLY A 73 -2.61 -7.91 -5.65
N HIS A 74 -2.32 -6.68 -6.05
CA HIS A 74 -0.97 -6.17 -6.30
C HIS A 74 0.01 -6.41 -5.14
N GLN A 75 -0.40 -6.14 -3.90
CA GLN A 75 0.47 -6.31 -2.72
C GLN A 75 0.83 -7.79 -2.47
N ALA A 76 -0.11 -8.71 -2.72
CA ALA A 76 0.14 -10.14 -2.65
C ALA A 76 1.13 -10.59 -3.73
N ALA A 77 0.98 -10.07 -4.96
CA ALA A 77 1.90 -10.37 -6.06
C ALA A 77 3.32 -9.88 -5.76
N VAL A 78 3.48 -8.64 -5.28
CA VAL A 78 4.80 -8.14 -4.87
C VAL A 78 5.38 -9.00 -3.74
N THR A 79 4.59 -9.32 -2.71
CA THR A 79 5.05 -10.14 -1.57
C THR A 79 5.53 -11.53 -2.04
N ALA A 80 4.81 -12.17 -2.96
CA ALA A 80 5.23 -13.46 -3.53
C ALA A 80 6.55 -13.33 -4.30
N GLY A 81 6.69 -12.28 -5.11
CA GLY A 81 7.92 -12.01 -5.83
C GLY A 81 9.10 -11.81 -4.89
N LEU A 82 8.94 -11.00 -3.83
CA LEU A 82 10.00 -10.75 -2.84
C LEU A 82 10.49 -12.02 -2.15
N LYS A 83 9.62 -12.99 -1.90
CA LYS A 83 9.99 -14.27 -1.28
C LYS A 83 10.87 -15.16 -2.17
N GLU A 84 10.72 -15.05 -3.48
CA GLU A 84 11.46 -15.89 -4.45
C GLU A 84 12.72 -15.19 -4.99
N THR A 85 13.01 -13.97 -4.51
CA THR A 85 14.23 -13.25 -4.88
C THR A 85 15.45 -13.74 -4.11
N THR A 86 16.60 -13.81 -4.80
CA THR A 86 17.88 -14.25 -4.22
C THR A 86 19.00 -13.21 -4.32
N GLY A 87 18.75 -12.05 -4.96
CA GLY A 87 19.73 -10.99 -5.14
C GLY A 87 20.07 -10.22 -3.86
N ASP A 88 21.25 -9.58 -3.84
CA ASP A 88 21.73 -8.76 -2.73
C ASP A 88 20.92 -7.46 -2.57
N ALA A 89 20.36 -6.95 -3.67
CA ALA A 89 19.38 -5.88 -3.67
C ALA A 89 18.19 -6.27 -4.54
N VAL A 90 17.00 -5.80 -4.16
CA VAL A 90 15.75 -6.12 -4.83
C VAL A 90 15.05 -4.84 -5.26
N VAL A 91 14.75 -4.76 -6.55
CA VAL A 91 13.94 -3.68 -7.14
C VAL A 91 12.49 -4.16 -7.27
N ILE A 92 11.56 -3.33 -6.86
CA ILE A 92 10.12 -3.51 -7.10
C ILE A 92 9.71 -2.48 -8.16
N MET A 93 9.10 -2.91 -9.25
CA MET A 93 8.71 -2.04 -10.37
C MET A 93 7.36 -2.45 -10.95
N ASP A 94 6.52 -1.48 -11.31
CA ASP A 94 5.25 -1.73 -12.00
C ASP A 94 5.49 -2.06 -13.49
N ALA A 95 4.66 -2.94 -14.06
CA ALA A 95 4.77 -3.38 -15.46
C ALA A 95 4.37 -2.32 -16.48
N ASP A 96 3.62 -1.29 -16.11
CA ASP A 96 2.96 -0.34 -17.04
C ASP A 96 3.91 0.68 -17.71
N MET A 97 5.22 0.55 -17.46
CA MET A 97 6.30 1.36 -18.02
C MET A 97 6.20 2.87 -17.71
N GLN A 98 5.35 3.25 -16.74
CA GLN A 98 5.33 4.62 -16.25
C GLN A 98 6.56 4.94 -15.39
N ASP A 99 7.08 3.93 -14.72
CA ASP A 99 8.29 3.97 -13.91
C ASP A 99 9.45 3.41 -14.79
N PRO A 100 10.35 4.27 -15.30
CA PRO A 100 11.33 3.84 -16.30
C PRO A 100 12.41 2.95 -15.68
N PRO A 101 12.72 1.77 -16.28
CA PRO A 101 13.76 0.87 -15.77
C PRO A 101 15.13 1.51 -15.65
N GLU A 102 15.42 2.53 -16.46
CA GLU A 102 16.70 3.26 -16.46
C GLU A 102 17.04 3.89 -15.10
N VAL A 103 16.02 4.19 -14.27
CA VAL A 103 16.18 4.72 -12.92
C VAL A 103 16.85 3.70 -11.97
N ILE A 104 16.81 2.41 -12.32
CA ILE A 104 17.47 1.34 -11.55
C ILE A 104 18.98 1.60 -11.43
N LEU A 105 19.61 2.15 -12.46
CA LEU A 105 21.04 2.46 -12.45
C LEU A 105 21.40 3.47 -11.34
N GLU A 106 20.59 4.53 -11.22
CA GLU A 106 20.79 5.54 -10.16
C GLU A 106 20.45 4.97 -8.77
N MET A 107 19.45 4.08 -8.68
CA MET A 107 19.13 3.40 -7.41
C MET A 107 20.30 2.54 -6.93
N ILE A 108 20.94 1.79 -7.83
CA ILE A 108 22.09 0.96 -7.49
C ILE A 108 23.27 1.83 -7.02
N ASN A 109 23.55 2.93 -7.71
CA ASN A 109 24.60 3.87 -7.28
C ASN A 109 24.35 4.42 -5.86
N LEU A 110 23.10 4.71 -5.51
CA LEU A 110 22.76 5.15 -4.15
C LEU A 110 22.84 4.01 -3.13
N TRP A 111 22.52 2.78 -3.53
CA TRP A 111 22.67 1.59 -2.69
C TRP A 111 24.14 1.30 -2.37
N GLU A 112 25.04 1.38 -3.35
CA GLU A 112 26.48 1.24 -3.17
C GLU A 112 27.08 2.26 -2.20
N GLN A 113 26.44 3.45 -2.05
CA GLN A 113 26.79 4.46 -1.05
C GLN A 113 26.29 4.13 0.37
N GLY A 114 25.77 2.91 0.58
CA GLY A 114 25.31 2.42 1.88
C GLY A 114 23.91 2.88 2.28
N ASN A 115 23.06 3.27 1.33
CA ASN A 115 21.64 3.45 1.59
C ASN A 115 20.92 2.11 1.43
N GLU A 116 19.99 1.82 2.32
CA GLU A 116 19.37 0.50 2.42
C GLU A 116 18.02 0.40 1.71
N VAL A 117 17.33 1.55 1.55
CA VAL A 117 16.10 1.67 0.76
C VAL A 117 16.17 2.94 -0.08
N ILE A 118 16.06 2.80 -1.38
CA ILE A 118 15.97 3.91 -2.31
C ILE A 118 14.56 3.90 -2.93
N TYR A 119 13.75 4.87 -2.58
CA TYR A 119 12.38 4.96 -3.09
C TYR A 119 12.23 6.05 -4.14
N ALA A 120 11.58 5.70 -5.26
CA ALA A 120 11.35 6.64 -6.34
C ALA A 120 10.26 7.65 -5.98
N LYS A 121 10.60 8.95 -6.01
CA LYS A 121 9.72 10.08 -5.75
C LYS A 121 9.47 10.87 -7.03
N ARG A 122 8.22 11.10 -7.36
CA ARG A 122 7.82 11.82 -8.58
C ARG A 122 8.10 13.31 -8.46
N LYS A 123 8.88 13.89 -9.39
CA LYS A 123 9.21 15.33 -9.41
C LYS A 123 7.98 16.21 -9.62
N LYS A 124 7.08 15.87 -10.55
CA LYS A 124 5.86 16.63 -10.88
C LYS A 124 4.72 15.68 -11.28
N ARG A 125 3.50 16.08 -10.97
CA ARG A 125 2.27 15.45 -11.45
C ARG A 125 1.73 16.29 -12.62
N ASN A 126 2.36 16.15 -13.80
CA ASN A 126 1.87 16.84 -15.00
C ASN A 126 0.54 16.23 -15.46
N GLY A 127 -0.44 17.08 -15.81
CA GLY A 127 -1.73 16.64 -16.37
C GLY A 127 -2.81 16.24 -15.34
N GLU A 128 -2.60 16.39 -14.03
CA GLU A 128 -3.64 16.13 -13.03
C GLU A 128 -4.47 17.39 -12.75
N THR A 129 -5.81 17.21 -12.60
CA THR A 129 -6.72 18.30 -12.26
C THR A 129 -6.46 18.82 -10.83
N VAL A 130 -6.70 20.12 -10.59
CA VAL A 130 -6.54 20.76 -9.26
C VAL A 130 -7.31 19.99 -8.17
N PHE A 131 -8.51 19.50 -8.49
CA PHE A 131 -9.32 18.70 -7.59
C PHE A 131 -8.64 17.39 -7.19
N LYS A 132 -8.01 16.69 -8.14
CA LYS A 132 -7.28 15.43 -7.88
C LYS A 132 -6.02 15.67 -7.04
N LEU A 133 -5.31 16.76 -7.28
CA LEU A 133 -4.16 17.18 -6.46
C LEU A 133 -4.58 17.52 -5.03
N PHE A 134 -5.70 18.26 -4.86
CA PHE A 134 -6.22 18.62 -3.54
C PHE A 134 -6.66 17.37 -2.75
N THR A 135 -7.41 16.45 -3.40
CA THR A 135 -7.86 15.21 -2.75
C THR A 135 -6.69 14.31 -2.38
N ALA A 136 -5.66 14.21 -3.22
CA ALA A 136 -4.44 13.46 -2.90
C ALA A 136 -3.67 14.10 -1.73
N LYS A 137 -3.53 15.43 -1.69
CA LYS A 137 -2.89 16.15 -0.58
C LYS A 137 -3.65 15.95 0.73
N MET A 138 -4.97 16.05 0.70
CA MET A 138 -5.83 15.81 1.87
C MET A 138 -5.70 14.35 2.33
N PHE A 139 -5.72 13.40 1.41
CA PHE A 139 -5.52 11.97 1.68
C PHE A 139 -4.22 11.71 2.44
N TYR A 140 -3.07 12.17 1.93
CA TYR A 140 -1.78 11.98 2.61
C TYR A 140 -1.71 12.74 3.94
N LYS A 141 -2.37 13.90 4.06
CA LYS A 141 -2.43 14.64 5.33
C LYS A 141 -3.20 13.84 6.40
N ILE A 142 -4.33 13.24 6.03
CA ILE A 142 -5.13 12.39 6.92
C ILE A 142 -4.37 11.11 7.26
N LEU A 143 -3.79 10.45 6.25
CA LEU A 143 -3.04 9.20 6.44
C LEU A 143 -1.87 9.42 7.41
N ASN A 144 -1.01 10.40 7.18
CA ASN A 144 0.14 10.67 8.06
C ASN A 144 -0.29 11.24 9.42
N GLY A 145 -1.41 12.00 9.48
CA GLY A 145 -1.97 12.45 10.75
C GLY A 145 -2.51 11.32 11.62
N LEU A 146 -3.09 10.31 11.01
CA LEU A 146 -3.65 9.14 11.68
C LEU A 146 -2.64 7.98 11.79
N SER A 147 -1.65 7.86 10.91
CA SER A 147 -0.59 6.84 10.99
C SER A 147 0.44 7.17 12.06
N GLU A 148 1.05 6.15 12.66
CA GLU A 148 2.22 6.28 13.53
C GLU A 148 3.53 6.21 12.74
N VAL A 149 3.45 5.91 11.43
CA VAL A 149 4.57 5.81 10.51
C VAL A 149 4.47 6.94 9.48
N ASP A 150 5.57 7.65 9.24
CA ASP A 150 5.63 8.68 8.20
C ASP A 150 5.81 8.02 6.82
N ILE A 151 4.73 8.01 6.04
CA ILE A 151 4.72 7.44 4.70
C ILE A 151 5.07 8.56 3.71
N PRO A 152 6.18 8.44 2.96
CA PRO A 152 6.60 9.48 2.03
C PRO A 152 5.52 9.79 0.99
N LYS A 153 5.30 11.09 0.75
CA LYS A 153 4.33 11.59 -0.23
C LYS A 153 4.89 11.44 -1.65
N ASP A 154 3.97 11.30 -2.61
CA ASP A 154 4.29 11.23 -4.05
C ASP A 154 5.18 10.05 -4.44
N THR A 155 5.17 8.98 -3.63
CA THR A 155 5.88 7.73 -3.89
C THR A 155 4.94 6.63 -4.39
N GLY A 156 5.45 5.80 -5.29
CA GLY A 156 4.84 4.55 -5.73
C GLY A 156 5.40 3.34 -4.98
N ASP A 157 5.25 2.17 -5.59
CA ASP A 157 5.91 0.95 -5.11
C ASP A 157 7.31 0.79 -5.69
N PHE A 158 7.69 1.62 -6.69
CA PHE A 158 9.00 1.63 -7.34
C PHE A 158 10.10 2.01 -6.34
N ARG A 159 10.92 1.04 -6.01
CA ARG A 159 12.02 1.16 -5.05
C ARG A 159 13.06 0.06 -5.22
N LEU A 160 14.27 0.33 -4.74
CA LEU A 160 15.30 -0.66 -4.49
C LEU A 160 15.46 -0.83 -2.98
N ALA A 161 15.57 -2.06 -2.51
CA ALA A 161 15.84 -2.37 -1.12
C ALA A 161 16.94 -3.42 -0.99
N ASP A 162 17.82 -3.23 -0.02
CA ASP A 162 18.87 -4.18 0.38
C ASP A 162 18.27 -5.51 0.84
N ARG A 163 18.98 -6.62 0.64
CA ARG A 163 18.57 -7.98 1.04
C ARG A 163 18.11 -8.04 2.49
N LYS A 164 18.85 -7.43 3.42
CA LYS A 164 18.51 -7.43 4.84
C LYS A 164 17.13 -6.79 5.12
N VAL A 165 16.76 -5.75 4.35
CA VAL A 165 15.44 -5.12 4.46
C VAL A 165 14.35 -6.06 3.96
N ILE A 166 14.60 -6.72 2.82
CA ILE A 166 13.68 -7.69 2.23
C ILE A 166 13.47 -8.88 3.17
N ASP A 167 14.52 -9.39 3.80
CA ASP A 167 14.44 -10.52 4.72
C ASP A 167 13.57 -10.16 5.94
N VAL A 168 13.72 -8.95 6.49
CA VAL A 168 12.85 -8.45 7.55
C VAL A 168 11.39 -8.37 7.08
N ILE A 169 11.11 -7.78 5.91
CA ILE A 169 9.75 -7.67 5.36
C ILE A 169 9.13 -9.06 5.09
N ASN A 170 9.94 -10.01 4.60
CA ASN A 170 9.49 -11.37 4.37
C ASN A 170 9.17 -12.12 5.67
N SER A 171 9.88 -11.82 6.78
CA SER A 171 9.66 -12.43 8.10
C SER A 171 8.39 -11.94 8.79
N LEU A 172 7.82 -10.79 8.40
CA LEU A 172 6.60 -10.26 8.99
C LEU A 172 5.40 -11.18 8.69
N PRO A 173 4.63 -11.60 9.70
CA PRO A 173 3.56 -12.59 9.53
C PRO A 173 2.25 -12.01 8.96
N GLU A 174 2.12 -10.69 8.84
CA GLU A 174 0.89 -10.01 8.47
C GLU A 174 0.32 -10.49 7.13
N HIS A 175 -0.98 -10.80 7.10
CA HIS A 175 -1.69 -11.20 5.88
C HIS A 175 -2.03 -10.00 4.99
N ASN A 176 -2.36 -8.87 5.58
CA ASN A 176 -2.72 -7.65 4.86
C ASN A 176 -1.53 -6.68 4.80
N LYS A 177 -0.45 -7.08 4.11
CA LYS A 177 0.75 -6.26 3.98
C LYS A 177 0.47 -4.99 3.17
N PHE A 178 0.62 -3.83 3.80
CA PHE A 178 0.72 -2.55 3.12
C PHE A 178 2.20 -2.19 2.97
N LEU A 179 2.83 -2.67 1.89
CA LEU A 179 4.28 -2.63 1.71
C LEU A 179 4.88 -1.23 1.85
N ARG A 180 4.21 -0.17 1.35
CA ARG A 180 4.70 1.21 1.49
C ARG A 180 4.86 1.62 2.96
N GLY A 181 3.91 1.24 3.79
CA GLY A 181 3.99 1.47 5.23
C GLY A 181 5.05 0.60 5.89
N LEU A 182 5.13 -0.68 5.52
CA LEU A 182 6.12 -1.61 6.07
C LEU A 182 7.55 -1.18 5.77
N PHE A 183 7.86 -0.75 4.53
CA PHE A 183 9.17 -0.20 4.19
C PHE A 183 9.52 1.03 5.03
N SER A 184 8.57 1.90 5.34
CA SER A 184 8.80 3.03 6.24
C SER A 184 8.96 2.58 7.70
N TRP A 185 8.17 1.57 8.12
CA TRP A 185 8.15 1.08 9.50
C TRP A 185 9.45 0.36 9.92
N VAL A 186 10.11 -0.35 9.01
CA VAL A 186 11.35 -1.09 9.32
C VAL A 186 12.54 -0.19 9.68
N GLY A 187 12.50 1.11 9.41
CA GLY A 187 13.41 2.11 9.99
C GLY A 187 14.84 2.15 9.44
N PHE A 188 15.17 1.37 8.40
CA PHE A 188 16.48 1.40 7.76
C PHE A 188 16.78 2.74 7.08
N LYS A 189 18.04 2.99 6.69
CA LYS A 189 18.46 4.22 6.02
C LYS A 189 17.81 4.35 4.65
N GLN A 190 16.84 5.26 4.52
CA GLN A 190 16.03 5.46 3.33
C GLN A 190 16.32 6.81 2.68
N VAL A 191 16.43 6.83 1.36
CA VAL A 191 16.65 8.05 0.58
C VAL A 191 15.67 8.15 -0.58
N PRO A 192 15.16 9.34 -0.90
CA PRO A 192 14.37 9.58 -2.10
C PRO A 192 15.28 9.69 -3.32
N LEU A 193 14.85 9.09 -4.44
CA LEU A 193 15.39 9.36 -5.77
C LEU A 193 14.31 10.04 -6.60
N GLU A 194 14.50 11.31 -6.94
CA GLU A 194 13.53 12.06 -7.73
C GLU A 194 13.62 11.70 -9.22
N TYR A 195 12.49 11.29 -9.81
CA TYR A 195 12.43 10.94 -11.22
C TYR A 195 11.22 11.55 -11.91
N GLU A 196 11.25 11.59 -13.24
CA GLU A 196 10.12 11.99 -14.07
C GLU A 196 9.32 10.76 -14.50
N ARG A 197 8.05 10.72 -14.10
CA ARG A 197 7.14 9.65 -14.48
C ARG A 197 6.73 9.82 -15.93
N LYS A 198 6.92 8.77 -16.74
CA LYS A 198 6.48 8.74 -18.14
C LYS A 198 4.97 8.51 -18.26
N GLU A 199 4.39 8.80 -19.41
CA GLU A 199 3.03 8.38 -19.72
C GLU A 199 2.95 6.85 -19.82
N ARG A 200 1.77 6.31 -19.53
CA ARG A 200 1.55 4.87 -19.61
C ARG A 200 1.72 4.38 -21.05
N TYR A 201 2.51 3.33 -21.24
CA TYR A 201 2.78 2.77 -22.57
C TYR A 201 1.50 2.24 -23.23
N ALA A 202 0.63 1.53 -22.49
CA ALA A 202 -0.66 1.03 -22.93
C ALA A 202 -1.62 0.78 -21.77
N GLY A 203 -2.93 0.63 -22.10
CA GLY A 203 -3.98 0.30 -21.13
C GLY A 203 -4.61 1.50 -20.42
N LYS A 204 -5.63 1.21 -19.57
CA LYS A 204 -6.36 2.21 -18.78
C LYS A 204 -6.05 2.01 -17.28
N THR A 205 -6.15 3.09 -16.51
CA THR A 205 -5.96 3.00 -15.06
C THR A 205 -6.95 2.01 -14.42
N LYS A 206 -6.43 1.02 -13.71
CA LYS A 206 -7.20 0.03 -12.95
C LYS A 206 -7.50 0.49 -11.52
N TYR A 207 -7.07 1.73 -11.17
CA TYR A 207 -7.22 2.32 -9.84
C TYR A 207 -8.52 3.08 -9.72
N THR A 208 -9.52 2.47 -9.08
CA THR A 208 -10.83 3.08 -8.81
C THR A 208 -10.82 3.82 -7.46
N LEU A 209 -11.76 4.74 -7.24
CA LEU A 209 -11.95 5.43 -5.95
C LEU A 209 -12.10 4.42 -4.79
N LYS A 210 -12.83 3.32 -5.02
CA LYS A 210 -13.00 2.25 -4.03
C LYS A 210 -11.66 1.62 -3.63
N LYS A 211 -10.75 1.39 -4.60
CA LYS A 211 -9.41 0.86 -4.32
C LYS A 211 -8.54 1.87 -3.56
N MET A 212 -8.68 3.16 -3.85
CA MET A 212 -7.99 4.23 -3.12
C MET A 212 -8.45 4.31 -1.65
N LEU A 213 -9.77 4.24 -1.41
CA LEU A 213 -10.33 4.24 -0.05
C LEU A 213 -9.91 2.98 0.72
N LYS A 214 -9.88 1.82 0.06
CA LYS A 214 -9.38 0.60 0.68
C LYS A 214 -7.91 0.75 1.08
N LEU A 215 -7.06 1.27 0.19
CA LEU A 215 -5.64 1.51 0.50
C LEU A 215 -5.47 2.47 1.68
N ALA A 216 -6.33 3.50 1.80
CA ALA A 216 -6.35 4.41 2.93
C ALA A 216 -6.70 3.69 4.23
N SER A 217 -7.78 2.89 4.22
CA SER A 217 -8.20 2.08 5.36
C SER A 217 -7.08 1.12 5.77
N ASP A 218 -6.46 0.43 4.80
CA ASP A 218 -5.35 -0.49 5.04
C ASP A 218 -4.16 0.21 5.70
N GLY A 219 -3.81 1.41 5.24
CA GLY A 219 -2.73 2.21 5.84
C GLY A 219 -3.06 2.73 7.24
N ILE A 220 -4.28 3.20 7.49
CA ILE A 220 -4.69 3.73 8.80
C ILE A 220 -4.82 2.60 9.82
N VAL A 221 -5.59 1.56 9.49
CA VAL A 221 -5.89 0.47 10.42
C VAL A 221 -4.67 -0.42 10.67
N GLY A 222 -3.78 -0.58 9.66
CA GLY A 222 -2.56 -1.36 9.81
C GLY A 222 -1.46 -0.68 10.66
N PHE A 223 -1.43 0.66 10.70
CA PHE A 223 -0.32 1.38 11.34
C PHE A 223 -0.77 2.40 12.39
N SER A 224 -1.99 2.31 12.92
CA SER A 224 -2.46 3.26 13.90
C SER A 224 -3.59 2.76 14.79
N THR A 225 -3.52 3.12 16.07
CA THR A 225 -4.60 3.01 17.04
C THR A 225 -5.30 4.36 17.28
N LYS A 226 -4.87 5.44 16.61
CA LYS A 226 -5.42 6.79 16.79
C LYS A 226 -6.94 6.88 16.59
N PRO A 227 -7.58 6.17 15.64
CA PRO A 227 -9.04 6.17 15.53
C PRO A 227 -9.74 5.82 16.83
N PHE A 228 -9.26 4.83 17.60
CA PHE A 228 -9.83 4.51 18.91
C PHE A 228 -9.69 5.67 19.91
N LYS A 229 -8.52 6.34 19.94
CA LYS A 229 -8.27 7.47 20.82
C LYS A 229 -9.20 8.66 20.52
N ILE A 230 -9.51 8.90 19.24
CA ILE A 230 -10.43 9.96 18.80
C ILE A 230 -11.85 9.65 19.33
N PHE A 231 -12.35 8.42 19.13
CA PHE A 231 -13.67 8.04 19.64
C PHE A 231 -13.73 8.00 21.16
N GLY A 232 -12.65 7.58 21.82
CA GLY A 232 -12.55 7.64 23.28
C GLY A 232 -12.63 9.08 23.79
N GLY A 233 -11.87 10.01 23.20
CA GLY A 233 -11.92 11.44 23.53
C GLY A 233 -13.30 12.05 23.28
N LEU A 234 -13.95 11.73 22.15
CA LEU A 234 -15.30 12.18 21.85
C LEU A 234 -16.31 11.66 22.89
N GLY A 235 -16.20 10.40 23.29
CA GLY A 235 -17.06 9.80 24.32
C GLY A 235 -16.92 10.51 25.67
N VAL A 236 -15.69 10.77 26.13
CA VAL A 236 -15.43 11.54 27.35
C VAL A 236 -16.03 12.95 27.26
N THR A 237 -15.84 13.64 26.13
CA THR A 237 -16.40 14.98 25.92
C THR A 237 -17.93 14.99 26.02
N LEU A 238 -18.58 14.00 25.43
CA LEU A 238 -20.04 13.86 25.48
C LEU A 238 -20.55 13.56 26.90
N ILE A 239 -19.83 12.74 27.67
CA ILE A 239 -20.16 12.48 29.09
C ILE A 239 -20.08 13.79 29.88
N LEU A 240 -19.04 14.60 29.72
CA LEU A 240 -18.92 15.90 30.39
C LEU A 240 -20.06 16.85 30.01
N ILE A 241 -20.41 16.94 28.71
CA ILE A 241 -21.56 17.74 28.26
C ILE A 241 -22.87 17.22 28.92
N SER A 242 -23.06 15.91 28.95
CA SER A 242 -24.26 15.31 29.58
C SER A 242 -24.37 15.63 31.09
N ILE A 243 -23.24 15.61 31.80
CA ILE A 243 -23.21 15.99 33.24
C ILE A 243 -23.58 17.48 33.39
N ILE A 244 -23.06 18.37 32.56
CA ILE A 244 -23.39 19.81 32.58
C ILE A 244 -24.89 20.00 32.33
N LEU A 245 -25.45 19.33 31.34
CA LEU A 245 -26.89 19.39 31.01
C LEU A 245 -27.76 18.82 32.17
N LEU A 246 -27.32 17.76 32.83
CA LEU A 246 -27.99 17.22 33.99
C LEU A 246 -28.02 18.23 35.16
N ILE A 247 -26.89 18.82 35.50
CA ILE A 247 -26.80 19.85 36.55
C ILE A 247 -27.68 21.04 36.18
N TYR A 248 -27.65 21.52 34.94
CA TYR A 248 -28.54 22.58 34.46
C TYR A 248 -30.02 22.20 34.67
N GLY A 249 -30.43 20.99 34.29
CA GLY A 249 -31.80 20.51 34.47
C GLY A 249 -32.24 20.49 35.94
N ILE A 250 -31.37 20.05 36.84
CA ILE A 250 -31.66 20.04 38.30
C ILE A 250 -31.83 21.48 38.83
N VAL A 251 -30.89 22.37 38.46
CA VAL A 251 -30.94 23.80 38.88
C VAL A 251 -32.22 24.47 38.37
N ALA A 252 -32.55 24.28 37.08
CA ALA A 252 -33.74 24.83 36.47
C ALA A 252 -35.04 24.32 37.11
N TYR A 253 -35.07 23.05 37.49
CA TYR A 253 -36.19 22.45 38.20
C TYR A 253 -36.36 23.06 39.60
N VAL A 254 -35.29 23.17 40.40
CA VAL A 254 -35.30 23.76 41.76
C VAL A 254 -35.67 25.25 41.70
N ALA A 255 -35.13 25.98 40.70
CA ALA A 255 -35.42 27.40 40.51
C ALA A 255 -36.79 27.69 39.89
N LYS A 256 -37.60 26.66 39.59
CA LYS A 256 -38.91 26.76 38.91
C LYS A 256 -38.89 27.56 37.61
N LEU A 257 -37.79 27.48 36.86
CA LEU A 257 -37.69 28.10 35.55
C LEU A 257 -38.63 27.45 34.54
N PRO A 258 -39.20 28.18 33.58
CA PRO A 258 -40.05 27.59 32.54
C PRO A 258 -39.22 26.65 31.66
N ILE A 259 -39.39 25.35 31.88
CA ILE A 259 -38.70 24.32 31.03
C ILE A 259 -39.52 24.14 29.76
N ILE A 260 -38.93 24.44 28.63
CA ILE A 260 -39.54 24.27 27.30
C ILE A 260 -39.76 22.79 27.03
N LYS A 261 -40.93 22.43 26.52
CA LYS A 261 -41.27 21.04 26.13
C LYS A 261 -40.31 20.56 25.08
N GLY A 262 -39.31 19.75 25.47
CA GLY A 262 -38.08 19.45 24.70
C GLY A 262 -38.13 18.21 23.82
N TRP A 263 -39.30 17.82 23.25
CA TRP A 263 -39.36 16.63 22.41
C TRP A 263 -38.35 16.63 21.24
N THR A 264 -38.23 17.74 20.53
CA THR A 264 -37.30 17.89 19.38
C THR A 264 -35.83 17.79 19.84
N SER A 265 -35.47 18.45 20.94
CA SER A 265 -34.09 18.40 21.47
C SER A 265 -33.71 17.00 21.95
N ILE A 266 -34.63 16.28 22.58
CA ILE A 266 -34.41 14.89 23.00
C ILE A 266 -34.18 14.00 21.77
N MET A 267 -35.01 14.09 20.74
CA MET A 267 -34.89 13.30 19.52
C MET A 267 -33.57 13.58 18.78
N VAL A 268 -33.20 14.86 18.63
CA VAL A 268 -31.92 15.24 18.00
C VAL A 268 -30.74 14.69 18.80
N THR A 269 -30.77 14.81 20.13
CA THR A 269 -29.70 14.31 21.01
C THR A 269 -29.55 12.79 20.92
N ILE A 270 -30.67 12.04 21.01
CA ILE A 270 -30.63 10.57 20.89
C ILE A 270 -30.12 10.14 19.52
N THR A 271 -30.60 10.74 18.45
CA THR A 271 -30.19 10.39 17.08
C THR A 271 -28.69 10.69 16.85
N LEU A 272 -28.21 11.84 17.35
CA LEU A 272 -26.79 12.22 17.26
C LEU A 272 -25.91 11.23 18.04
N LEU A 273 -26.26 10.93 19.28
CA LEU A 273 -25.49 9.99 20.13
C LEU A 273 -25.50 8.58 19.53
N SER A 274 -26.65 8.11 19.04
CA SER A 274 -26.73 6.81 18.35
C SER A 274 -25.86 6.77 17.09
N GLY A 275 -25.85 7.84 16.30
CA GLY A 275 -24.97 7.94 15.12
C GLY A 275 -23.49 7.86 15.49
N ILE A 276 -23.06 8.55 16.53
CA ILE A 276 -21.67 8.49 17.03
C ILE A 276 -21.33 7.10 17.53
N GLN A 277 -22.24 6.46 18.31
CA GLN A 277 -22.02 5.09 18.80
C GLN A 277 -21.89 4.08 17.65
N LEU A 278 -22.78 4.14 16.66
CA LEU A 278 -22.69 3.25 15.48
C LEU A 278 -21.41 3.45 14.70
N THR A 279 -20.93 4.70 14.58
CA THR A 279 -19.65 5.00 13.91
C THR A 279 -18.47 4.42 14.70
N ALA A 280 -18.48 4.54 16.03
CA ALA A 280 -17.44 3.94 16.88
C ALA A 280 -17.43 2.41 16.77
N ILE A 281 -18.61 1.78 16.79
CA ILE A 281 -18.77 0.33 16.61
C ILE A 281 -18.26 -0.09 15.23
N TRP A 282 -18.56 0.66 14.17
CA TRP A 282 -18.04 0.38 12.83
C TRP A 282 -16.51 0.40 12.80
N VAL A 283 -15.85 1.38 13.41
CA VAL A 283 -14.38 1.43 13.50
C VAL A 283 -13.84 0.20 14.26
N ILE A 284 -14.43 -0.16 15.39
CA ILE A 284 -14.04 -1.36 16.15
C ILE A 284 -14.20 -2.62 15.27
N SER A 285 -15.30 -2.73 14.53
CA SER A 285 -15.57 -3.86 13.64
C SER A 285 -14.52 -4.01 12.54
N GLU A 286 -13.97 -2.90 12.01
CA GLU A 286 -12.90 -2.92 11.02
C GLU A 286 -11.62 -3.56 11.58
N TYR A 287 -11.24 -3.24 12.83
CA TYR A 287 -10.09 -3.87 13.49
C TYR A 287 -10.35 -5.33 13.86
N ILE A 288 -11.55 -5.63 14.38
CA ILE A 288 -11.93 -7.03 14.68
C ILE A 288 -11.92 -7.86 13.40
N GLY A 289 -12.42 -7.31 12.28
CA GLY A 289 -12.39 -7.98 10.98
C GLY A 289 -10.96 -8.35 10.56
N ARG A 290 -9.99 -7.47 10.76
CA ARG A 290 -8.57 -7.76 10.49
C ARG A 290 -8.01 -8.83 11.41
N ILE A 291 -8.25 -8.72 12.73
CA ILE A 291 -7.83 -9.76 13.70
C ILE A 291 -8.43 -11.12 13.32
N TYR A 292 -9.69 -11.14 12.89
CA TYR A 292 -10.35 -12.35 12.43
C TYR A 292 -9.71 -12.91 11.15
N ASP A 293 -9.33 -12.08 10.19
CA ASP A 293 -8.63 -12.53 8.98
C ASP A 293 -7.23 -13.07 9.31
N GLU A 294 -6.48 -12.41 10.21
CA GLU A 294 -5.21 -12.93 10.73
C GLU A 294 -5.38 -14.27 11.46
N SER A 295 -6.43 -14.41 12.30
CA SER A 295 -6.67 -15.62 13.08
C SER A 295 -7.01 -16.84 12.23
N LYS A 296 -7.54 -16.67 11.01
CA LYS A 296 -7.79 -17.76 10.06
C LYS A 296 -6.51 -18.41 9.53
N ASN A 297 -5.40 -17.70 9.59
CA ASN A 297 -4.10 -18.11 9.07
C ASN A 297 -4.15 -18.70 7.63
N ARG A 298 -5.03 -18.16 6.78
CA ARG A 298 -5.13 -18.55 5.37
C ARG A 298 -3.95 -17.98 4.60
N PRO A 299 -3.37 -18.70 3.61
CA PRO A 299 -2.26 -18.15 2.82
C PRO A 299 -2.71 -16.86 2.10
N GLN A 300 -1.83 -15.87 2.05
CA GLN A 300 -2.08 -14.58 1.41
C GLN A 300 -2.37 -14.72 -0.08
N TYR A 301 -1.77 -15.73 -0.73
CA TYR A 301 -1.96 -16.10 -2.13
C TYR A 301 -1.82 -17.61 -2.30
N ILE A 302 -2.33 -18.13 -3.41
CA ILE A 302 -2.17 -19.53 -3.81
C ILE A 302 -1.45 -19.54 -5.15
N ILE A 303 -0.30 -20.20 -5.20
CA ILE A 303 0.48 -20.36 -6.41
C ILE A 303 -0.11 -21.55 -7.19
N ASP A 304 -0.42 -21.32 -8.46
CA ASP A 304 -0.83 -22.33 -9.41
C ASP A 304 0.38 -22.92 -10.17
N LYS A 305 1.32 -22.03 -10.57
CA LYS A 305 2.49 -22.46 -11.35
C LYS A 305 3.73 -21.66 -10.98
N LYS A 306 4.89 -22.33 -10.98
CA LYS A 306 6.22 -21.74 -10.89
C LYS A 306 7.06 -22.15 -12.10
N ILE A 307 7.89 -21.26 -12.64
CA ILE A 307 8.80 -21.53 -13.75
C ILE A 307 10.17 -20.94 -13.38
N ASN A 308 11.24 -21.72 -13.60
CA ASN A 308 12.63 -21.39 -13.26
C ASN A 308 12.83 -21.06 -11.76
N ILE A 309 12.00 -21.64 -10.90
CA ILE A 309 12.06 -21.53 -9.43
C ILE A 309 12.11 -22.95 -8.88
N GLU A 310 13.15 -23.29 -8.13
CA GLU A 310 13.34 -24.55 -7.43
C GLU A 310 12.46 -24.68 -6.19
#